data_4b630706e9eb39c04e97a57fec044dab
#
_entry.id   4b630706e9eb39c04e97a57fec044dab
#
_cell.length_a   1.000
_cell.length_b   1.000
_cell.length_c   1.000
_cell.angle_alpha   90.00
_cell.angle_beta   90.00
_cell.angle_gamma   90.00
#
_symmetry.space_group_name_H-M   'P 1'
#
loop_
_entity.id
_entity.type
_entity.pdbx_description
1 polymer ?
#
loop_
_entity_poly.entity_id
_entity_poly.type
_entity_poly.pdbx_seq_one_letter_code
_entity_poly.pdbx_strand_id
1 'polypeptide(L)'
;DGAVVVRDGMLKAAGCVLPLSDNLEIGKDMGTRHRAALGMSENSDAVVVVVSEETGIISLARNGVLIRRLDRQNLFNMLQEELVPPEQQETPKKSSFWRKKNEKGQR
;
A
#
# COMPACT_ATOMS: atom_id res chain seq x y z
N ASP A 1 -4.43 -12.54 13.01
CA ASP A 1 -4.80 -11.16 12.90
C ASP A 1 -3.63 -10.23 13.13
N GLY A 2 -3.75 -9.02 12.60
CA GLY A 2 -2.67 -8.08 12.67
C GLY A 2 -1.81 -8.12 11.44
N ALA A 3 -0.82 -7.27 11.40
CA ALA A 3 0.01 -7.06 10.22
C ALA A 3 1.29 -7.88 10.30
N VAL A 4 1.82 -8.17 9.10
CA VAL A 4 3.13 -8.78 8.96
C VAL A 4 4.08 -7.70 8.42
N VAL A 5 5.24 -7.57 9.04
CA VAL A 5 6.23 -6.57 8.64
C VAL A 5 7.40 -7.27 7.97
N VAL A 6 7.72 -6.78 6.77
CA VAL A 6 8.86 -7.26 5.99
C VAL A 6 9.86 -6.12 5.85
N ARG A 7 11.12 -6.40 6.08
CA ARG A 7 12.18 -5.41 5.98
C ARG A 7 13.43 -6.10 5.49
N ASP A 8 14.09 -5.49 4.52
CA ASP A 8 15.33 -6.03 3.95
C ASP A 8 15.15 -7.47 3.46
N GLY A 9 13.98 -7.74 2.88
CA GLY A 9 13.69 -9.05 2.32
C GLY A 9 13.36 -10.14 3.34
N MET A 10 13.19 -9.77 4.61
CA MET A 10 12.96 -10.74 5.67
C MET A 10 11.72 -10.39 6.48
N LEU A 11 11.02 -11.42 6.94
CA LEU A 11 9.92 -11.23 7.88
C LEU A 11 10.50 -10.79 9.22
N LYS A 12 10.07 -9.63 9.69
CA LYS A 12 10.58 -9.09 10.95
C LYS A 12 9.61 -9.24 12.11
N ALA A 13 8.31 -9.21 11.81
CA ALA A 13 7.32 -9.29 12.86
C ALA A 13 5.99 -9.70 12.27
N ALA A 14 5.11 -10.22 13.11
CA ALA A 14 3.75 -10.61 12.71
C ALA A 14 2.81 -10.26 13.85
N GLY A 15 1.51 -10.19 13.51
CA GLY A 15 0.51 -9.85 14.52
C GLY A 15 0.62 -8.42 15.01
N CYS A 16 1.16 -7.53 14.18
CA CYS A 16 1.40 -6.15 14.60
C CYS A 16 0.14 -5.31 14.51
N VAL A 17 -0.05 -4.44 15.50
CA VAL A 17 -1.15 -3.47 15.50
C VAL A 17 -0.63 -2.18 14.90
N LEU A 18 -1.34 -1.67 13.89
CA LEU A 18 -0.93 -0.48 13.17
C LEU A 18 -1.86 0.67 13.52
N PRO A 19 -1.38 1.92 13.40
CA PRO A 19 -2.24 3.07 13.65
C PRO A 19 -3.33 3.15 12.58
N LEU A 20 -4.53 3.56 12.99
CA LEU A 20 -5.66 3.69 12.08
C LEU A 20 -5.74 5.10 11.53
N SER A 21 -6.00 5.22 10.24
CA SER A 21 -6.15 6.52 9.62
C SER A 21 -7.47 7.16 10.04
N ASP A 22 -7.43 8.48 10.23
CA ASP A 22 -8.63 9.29 10.47
C ASP A 22 -9.15 9.91 9.19
N ASN A 23 -8.62 9.52 8.05
CA ASN A 23 -9.00 10.10 6.76
C ASN A 23 -10.46 9.78 6.45
N LEU A 24 -11.28 10.83 6.38
CA LEU A 24 -12.70 10.69 6.13
C LEU A 24 -13.03 10.42 4.67
N GLU A 25 -12.06 10.59 3.80
CA GLU A 25 -12.26 10.30 2.37
C GLU A 25 -12.24 8.80 2.07
N ILE A 26 -11.74 8.02 3.00
CA ILE A 26 -11.78 6.58 2.85
C ILE A 26 -13.25 6.13 3.05
N GLY A 27 -13.73 5.28 2.18
CA GLY A 27 -15.13 4.91 2.20
C GLY A 27 -15.55 4.22 3.49
N LYS A 28 -16.82 4.37 3.84
CA LYS A 28 -17.34 3.72 5.04
C LYS A 28 -17.37 2.20 4.93
N ASP A 29 -17.33 1.70 3.71
CA ASP A 29 -17.27 0.27 3.47
C ASP A 29 -15.87 -0.30 3.70
N MET A 30 -14.90 0.58 3.94
CA MET A 30 -13.55 0.14 4.24
C MET A 30 -13.46 -0.27 5.70
N GLY A 31 -12.91 -1.46 5.91
CA GLY A 31 -12.77 -1.99 7.25
C GLY A 31 -11.50 -1.54 7.94
N THR A 32 -11.28 -2.15 9.11
CA THR A 32 -10.12 -1.83 9.94
C THR A 32 -8.80 -2.09 9.22
N ARG A 33 -8.73 -3.13 8.40
CA ARG A 33 -7.50 -3.43 7.68
C ARG A 33 -7.09 -2.30 6.76
N HIS A 34 -8.04 -1.74 6.03
CA HIS A 34 -7.73 -0.65 5.10
C HIS A 34 -7.34 0.61 5.86
N ARG A 35 -8.01 0.88 6.97
CA ARG A 35 -7.67 2.04 7.80
C ARG A 35 -6.29 1.88 8.43
N ALA A 36 -5.94 0.66 8.82
CA ALA A 36 -4.62 0.38 9.37
C ALA A 36 -3.53 0.54 8.31
N ALA A 37 -3.79 0.05 7.10
CA ALA A 37 -2.84 0.18 6.01
C ALA A 37 -2.58 1.65 5.69
N LEU A 38 -3.65 2.41 5.58
CA LEU A 38 -3.53 3.84 5.28
C LEU A 38 -2.84 4.58 6.42
N GLY A 39 -3.21 4.28 7.66
CA GLY A 39 -2.59 4.92 8.82
C GLY A 39 -1.10 4.68 8.89
N MET A 40 -0.68 3.44 8.65
CA MET A 40 0.74 3.12 8.64
C MET A 40 1.46 3.88 7.54
N SER A 41 0.85 3.99 6.37
CA SER A 41 1.46 4.68 5.24
C SER A 41 1.56 6.19 5.47
N GLU A 42 0.65 6.75 6.27
CA GLU A 42 0.69 8.18 6.61
C GLU A 42 1.83 8.52 7.57
N ASN A 43 2.23 7.53 8.38
CA ASN A 43 3.17 7.75 9.48
C ASN A 43 4.54 7.15 9.24
N SER A 44 4.79 6.63 8.05
CA SER A 44 6.07 5.99 7.76
C SER A 44 6.29 5.96 6.24
N ASP A 45 7.43 5.45 5.83
CA ASP A 45 7.72 5.24 4.41
C ASP A 45 7.30 3.85 3.94
N ALA A 46 6.53 3.14 4.76
CA ALA A 46 6.12 1.78 4.43
C ALA A 46 5.15 1.75 3.27
N VAL A 47 5.25 0.69 2.48
CA VAL A 47 4.29 0.34 1.45
C VAL A 47 3.47 -0.82 2.01
N VAL A 48 2.16 -0.67 2.07
CA VAL A 48 1.30 -1.64 2.75
C VAL A 48 0.34 -2.28 1.77
N VAL A 49 0.40 -3.61 1.67
CA VAL A 49 -0.55 -4.38 0.86
C VAL A 49 -1.67 -4.84 1.77
N VAL A 50 -2.90 -4.61 1.35
CA VAL A 50 -4.06 -5.05 2.12
C VAL A 50 -5.02 -5.80 1.23
N VAL A 51 -5.54 -6.92 1.75
CA VAL A 51 -6.49 -7.76 1.03
C VAL A 51 -7.80 -7.75 1.80
N SER A 52 -8.88 -7.44 1.11
CA SER A 52 -10.19 -7.41 1.73
C SER A 52 -10.62 -8.83 2.12
N GLU A 53 -11.10 -8.97 3.37
CA GLU A 53 -11.62 -10.26 3.82
C GLU A 53 -12.88 -10.66 3.07
N GLU A 54 -13.69 -9.67 2.72
CA GLU A 54 -14.99 -9.95 2.12
C GLU A 54 -14.91 -10.20 0.63
N THR A 55 -14.05 -9.47 -0.06
CA THR A 55 -14.06 -9.49 -1.52
C THR A 55 -12.81 -10.07 -2.14
N GLY A 56 -11.71 -10.15 -1.39
CA GLY A 56 -10.42 -10.56 -1.94
C GLY A 56 -9.74 -9.48 -2.75
N ILE A 57 -10.34 -8.29 -2.80
CA ILE A 57 -9.75 -7.18 -3.57
C ILE A 57 -8.46 -6.73 -2.90
N ILE A 58 -7.43 -6.57 -3.73
CA ILE A 58 -6.10 -6.17 -3.26
C ILE A 58 -5.94 -4.66 -3.43
N SER A 59 -5.39 -4.03 -2.39
CA SER A 59 -5.11 -2.60 -2.41
C SER A 59 -3.70 -2.35 -1.90
N LEU A 60 -3.16 -1.18 -2.23
CA LEU A 60 -1.83 -0.80 -1.82
C LEU A 60 -1.89 0.61 -1.23
N ALA A 61 -1.27 0.81 -0.07
CA ALA A 61 -1.22 2.12 0.57
C ALA A 61 0.23 2.60 0.64
N ARG A 62 0.41 3.89 0.30
CA ARG A 62 1.71 4.54 0.34
C ARG A 62 1.51 6.03 0.51
N ASN A 63 2.20 6.61 1.48
CA ASN A 63 2.16 8.06 1.73
C ASN A 63 0.74 8.60 1.86
N GLY A 64 -0.12 7.84 2.52
CA GLY A 64 -1.50 8.29 2.75
C GLY A 64 -2.41 8.14 1.54
N VAL A 65 -1.96 7.45 0.50
CA VAL A 65 -2.75 7.21 -0.71
C VAL A 65 -3.06 5.72 -0.81
N LEU A 66 -4.33 5.40 -1.04
CA LEU A 66 -4.79 4.02 -1.19
C LEU A 66 -5.20 3.77 -2.64
N ILE A 67 -4.57 2.79 -3.27
CA ILE A 67 -4.91 2.37 -4.64
C ILE A 67 -5.61 1.02 -4.52
N ARG A 68 -6.85 0.95 -5.01
CA ARG A 68 -7.68 -0.25 -4.89
C ARG A 68 -7.74 -1.03 -6.20
N ARG A 69 -8.22 -2.26 -6.07
CA ARG A 69 -8.56 -3.14 -7.21
C ARG A 69 -7.36 -3.44 -8.08
N LEU A 70 -6.26 -3.78 -7.43
CA LEU A 70 -5.06 -4.15 -8.16
C LEU A 70 -5.12 -5.59 -8.59
N ASP A 71 -4.77 -5.83 -9.85
CA ASP A 71 -4.56 -7.19 -10.29
C ASP A 71 -3.09 -7.57 -10.04
N ARG A 72 -2.76 -8.80 -10.36
CA ARG A 72 -1.43 -9.34 -10.10
C ARG A 72 -0.33 -8.51 -10.76
N GLN A 73 -0.54 -8.17 -12.02
CA GLN A 73 0.49 -7.46 -12.78
C GLN A 73 0.70 -6.04 -12.25
N ASN A 74 -0.38 -5.34 -11.97
CA ASN A 74 -0.28 -3.98 -11.45
C ASN A 74 0.36 -3.98 -10.06
N LEU A 75 -0.02 -4.93 -9.23
CA LEU A 75 0.59 -5.04 -7.90
C LEU A 75 2.09 -5.31 -8.01
N PHE A 76 2.48 -6.22 -8.88
CA PHE A 76 3.89 -6.53 -9.10
C PHE A 76 4.65 -5.28 -9.54
N ASN A 77 4.10 -4.55 -10.51
CA ASN A 77 4.78 -3.36 -11.03
C ASN A 77 4.95 -2.29 -9.96
N MET A 78 3.92 -2.07 -9.15
CA MET A 78 3.97 -1.05 -8.11
C MET A 78 4.95 -1.43 -7.00
N LEU A 79 4.96 -2.70 -6.60
CA LEU A 79 5.91 -3.17 -5.59
C LEU A 79 7.34 -3.08 -6.08
N GLN A 80 7.56 -3.46 -7.35
CA GLN A 80 8.89 -3.34 -7.93
C GLN A 80 9.38 -1.90 -7.93
N GLU A 81 8.49 -0.99 -8.31
CA GLU A 81 8.83 0.42 -8.36
C GLU A 81 9.20 0.97 -6.98
N GLU A 82 8.47 0.52 -5.95
CA GLU A 82 8.65 1.07 -4.60
C GLU A 82 9.79 0.40 -3.83
N LEU A 83 10.03 -0.89 -4.05
CA LEU A 83 10.89 -1.68 -3.18
C LEU A 83 12.20 -2.13 -3.82
N VAL A 84 12.29 -2.08 -5.14
CA VAL A 84 13.46 -2.56 -5.84
C VAL A 84 14.21 -1.36 -6.43
N PRO A 85 15.53 -1.28 -6.22
CA PRO A 85 16.29 -0.16 -6.80
C PRO A 85 16.14 -0.13 -8.32
N PRO A 86 16.13 1.06 -8.93
CA PRO A 86 15.88 1.17 -10.37
C PRO A 86 16.82 0.32 -11.23
N GLU A 87 18.06 0.15 -10.82
CA GLU A 87 19.03 -0.63 -11.59
C GLU A 87 18.74 -2.12 -11.55
N GLN A 88 17.85 -2.58 -10.68
CA GLN A 88 17.48 -3.98 -10.56
C GLN A 88 16.07 -4.29 -11.04
N GLN A 89 15.36 -3.29 -11.53
CA GLN A 89 13.99 -3.48 -11.98
C GLN A 89 13.98 -4.10 -13.37
N GLU A 90 12.98 -4.96 -13.60
CA GLU A 90 12.80 -5.59 -14.90
C GLU A 90 12.43 -4.56 -15.96
N THR A 91 11.58 -3.61 -15.58
CA THR A 91 11.22 -2.50 -16.45
C THR A 91 11.56 -1.21 -15.73
N PRO A 92 12.29 -0.31 -16.39
CA PRO A 92 12.70 0.92 -15.72
C PRO A 92 11.62 1.98 -15.61
N LYS A 93 10.46 1.77 -16.23
CA LYS A 93 9.41 2.78 -16.20
C LYS A 93 8.69 2.81 -14.88
N LYS A 94 8.46 4.01 -14.37
CA LYS A 94 7.70 4.18 -13.16
C LYS A 94 6.21 4.04 -13.45
N SER A 95 5.50 3.54 -12.45
CA SER A 95 4.06 3.40 -12.55
C SER A 95 3.37 4.75 -12.61
N SER A 96 2.42 4.91 -13.51
CA SER A 96 1.63 6.13 -13.60
C SER A 96 0.58 6.21 -12.49
N PHE A 97 0.32 5.10 -11.80
CA PHE A 97 -0.71 5.10 -10.75
C PHE A 97 -0.39 6.11 -9.65
N TRP A 98 0.84 6.04 -9.11
CA TRP A 98 1.23 6.95 -8.04
C TRP A 98 1.29 8.38 -8.51
N ARG A 99 1.79 8.59 -9.72
CA ARG A 99 1.93 9.94 -10.27
C ARG A 99 0.57 10.60 -10.42
N LYS A 100 -0.41 9.88 -10.95
CA LYS A 100 -1.74 10.43 -11.12
C LYS A 100 -2.37 10.80 -9.80
N LYS A 101 -2.23 9.94 -8.81
CA LYS A 101 -2.79 10.21 -7.49
C LYS A 101 -2.14 11.43 -6.84
N ASN A 102 -0.83 11.55 -6.99
CA ASN A 102 -0.13 12.69 -6.40
C ASN A 102 -0.53 14.00 -7.06
N GLU A 103 -0.73 13.98 -8.34
CA GLU A 103 -1.15 15.19 -9.06
C GLU A 103 -2.54 15.64 -8.63
N LYS A 104 -3.41 14.69 -8.38
CA LYS A 104 -4.75 15.02 -7.92
C LYS A 104 -4.78 15.38 -6.45
N GLY A 105 -4.00 14.71 -5.73
CA GLY A 105 -3.98 14.91 -4.31
C GLY A 105 -3.23 16.11 -3.92
N GLN A 106 -2.68 16.31 -4.37
CA GLN A 106 -2.10 17.18 -3.86
C GLN A 106 -1.82 17.76 -3.41
N ARG A 107 -1.52 17.54 -3.36
CA ARG A 107 -1.09 18.02 -2.81
C ARG A 107 -1.30 18.56 -2.32
#